data_3c48e85d7e35839f6543452a12fcc4e5
#
_entry.id   3c48e85d7e35839f6543452a12fcc4e5
#
_cell.length_a   1.000
_cell.length_b   1.000
_cell.length_c   1.000
_cell.angle_alpha   90.00
_cell.angle_beta   90.00
_cell.angle_gamma   90.00
#
_symmetry.space_group_name_H-M   'P 1'
#
loop_
_entity.id
_entity.type
_entity.pdbx_description
1 polymer ?
#
loop_
_entity_poly.entity_id
_entity_poly.type
_entity_poly.pdbx_seq_one_letter_code
_entity_poly.pdbx_strand_id
1 'polypeptide(L)'
;MGKSPNSFHNTAVKRCNDLLKHDQSVVVALDKQSKVTQEEYMIRLNNSISVVRYLLHQGLAFRGHDESKDSKNKENFRELAHLLAEQNENTKRIVLIDTQKNNQMVAPEIQRDIAECFAEVIKVFFCHFFSFLGYILHMV
;
A
#
# COMPACT_ATOMS: atom_id res chain seq x y z
N MET A 1 -25.22 -44.50 -29.85
CA MET A 1 -23.96 -43.76 -30.10
C MET A 1 -23.62 -42.95 -28.87
N GLY A 2 -22.40 -43.04 -28.35
CA GLY A 2 -21.92 -42.12 -27.29
C GLY A 2 -21.87 -42.66 -25.85
N LYS A 3 -21.86 -43.99 -25.65
CA LYS A 3 -21.77 -44.56 -24.29
C LYS A 3 -20.33 -44.72 -23.74
N SER A 4 -19.31 -44.37 -24.51
CA SER A 4 -17.92 -44.40 -24.02
C SER A 4 -17.61 -43.10 -23.25
N PRO A 5 -17.01 -43.16 -22.07
CA PRO A 5 -16.65 -41.98 -21.29
C PRO A 5 -15.69 -41.02 -22.02
N ASN A 6 -14.96 -41.55 -23.02
CA ASN A 6 -14.00 -40.79 -23.85
C ASN A 6 -14.55 -40.46 -25.25
N SER A 7 -15.87 -40.48 -25.47
CA SER A 7 -16.43 -40.09 -26.77
C SER A 7 -16.20 -38.59 -27.01
N PHE A 8 -15.99 -38.19 -28.27
CA PHE A 8 -15.80 -36.79 -28.68
C PHE A 8 -16.91 -35.87 -28.14
N HIS A 9 -18.14 -36.35 -28.14
CA HIS A 9 -19.29 -35.62 -27.62
C HIS A 9 -19.15 -35.34 -26.10
N ASN A 10 -18.82 -36.36 -25.30
CA ASN A 10 -18.68 -36.25 -23.87
C ASN A 10 -17.50 -35.33 -23.51
N THR A 11 -16.42 -35.38 -24.27
CA THR A 11 -15.25 -34.47 -24.11
C THR A 11 -15.64 -33.04 -24.45
N ALA A 12 -16.42 -32.81 -25.51
CA ALA A 12 -16.90 -31.47 -25.88
C ALA A 12 -17.85 -30.89 -24.81
N VAL A 13 -18.80 -31.70 -24.32
CA VAL A 13 -19.72 -31.30 -23.25
C VAL A 13 -18.96 -30.97 -21.96
N LYS A 14 -17.96 -31.77 -21.59
CA LYS A 14 -17.13 -31.49 -20.41
C LYS A 14 -16.36 -30.16 -20.57
N ARG A 15 -15.72 -29.94 -21.71
CA ARG A 15 -15.02 -28.68 -22.00
C ARG A 15 -15.96 -27.47 -21.99
N CYS A 16 -17.15 -27.61 -22.55
CA CYS A 16 -18.18 -26.58 -22.53
C CYS A 16 -18.58 -26.23 -21.07
N ASN A 17 -18.84 -27.24 -20.25
CA ASN A 17 -19.19 -27.08 -18.85
C ASN A 17 -18.04 -26.47 -18.05
N ASP A 18 -16.79 -26.82 -18.34
CA ASP A 18 -15.61 -26.22 -17.68
C ASP A 18 -15.43 -24.75 -18.07
N LEU A 19 -15.73 -24.35 -19.31
CA LEU A 19 -15.77 -22.96 -19.75
C LEU A 19 -16.91 -22.15 -19.11
N LEU A 20 -18.02 -22.77 -18.79
CA LEU A 20 -19.17 -22.14 -18.13
C LEU A 20 -18.96 -21.95 -16.61
N LYS A 21 -17.99 -22.64 -16.02
CA LYS A 21 -17.66 -22.44 -14.60
C LYS A 21 -17.01 -21.06 -14.38
N HIS A 22 -17.81 -20.15 -13.88
CA HIS A 22 -17.38 -18.76 -13.63
C HIS A 22 -16.14 -18.69 -12.72
N ASP A 23 -16.05 -19.56 -11.72
CA ASP A 23 -14.94 -19.59 -10.75
C ASP A 23 -13.59 -20.01 -11.36
N GLN A 24 -13.59 -20.66 -12.52
CA GLN A 24 -12.41 -21.08 -13.27
C GLN A 24 -12.09 -20.15 -14.45
N SER A 25 -12.86 -19.08 -14.62
CA SER A 25 -12.61 -18.10 -15.67
C SER A 25 -11.28 -17.37 -15.42
N VAL A 26 -10.48 -17.23 -16.48
CA VAL A 26 -9.23 -16.43 -16.46
C VAL A 26 -9.50 -15.00 -16.02
N VAL A 27 -10.65 -14.42 -16.39
CA VAL A 27 -11.06 -13.07 -16.00
C VAL A 27 -11.23 -12.98 -14.49
N VAL A 28 -11.93 -13.96 -13.86
CA VAL A 28 -12.11 -13.99 -12.40
C VAL A 28 -10.78 -14.20 -11.67
N ALA A 29 -9.90 -15.05 -12.21
CA ALA A 29 -8.57 -15.25 -11.64
C ALA A 29 -7.72 -13.97 -11.69
N LEU A 30 -7.73 -13.24 -12.81
CA LEU A 30 -7.04 -11.97 -12.97
C LEU A 30 -7.62 -10.88 -12.06
N ASP A 31 -8.94 -10.81 -11.93
CA ASP A 31 -9.61 -9.84 -11.04
C ASP A 31 -9.28 -10.10 -9.57
N LYS A 32 -9.28 -11.36 -9.13
CA LYS A 32 -8.84 -11.75 -7.79
C LYS A 32 -7.38 -11.39 -7.53
N GLN A 33 -6.49 -11.66 -8.49
CA GLN A 33 -5.07 -11.32 -8.38
C GLN A 33 -4.87 -9.81 -8.31
N SER A 34 -5.60 -9.03 -9.10
CA SER A 34 -5.57 -7.57 -9.07
C SER A 34 -6.00 -7.01 -7.71
N LYS A 35 -7.05 -7.56 -7.11
CA LYS A 35 -7.52 -7.15 -5.77
C LYS A 35 -6.49 -7.45 -4.69
N VAL A 36 -5.92 -8.64 -4.67
CA VAL A 36 -4.85 -9.00 -3.71
C VAL A 36 -3.66 -8.07 -3.83
N THR A 37 -3.21 -7.79 -5.06
CA THR A 37 -2.10 -6.86 -5.30
C THR A 37 -2.44 -5.44 -4.81
N GLN A 38 -3.67 -4.99 -5.01
CA GLN A 38 -4.14 -3.69 -4.54
C GLN A 38 -4.20 -3.62 -3.00
N GLU A 39 -4.70 -4.66 -2.34
CA GLU A 39 -4.72 -4.75 -0.88
C GLU A 39 -3.30 -4.73 -0.29
N GLU A 40 -2.38 -5.49 -0.84
CA GLU A 40 -0.97 -5.48 -0.42
C GLU A 40 -0.31 -4.11 -0.63
N TYR A 41 -0.60 -3.44 -1.75
CA TYR A 41 -0.14 -2.08 -2.00
C TYR A 41 -0.64 -1.11 -0.92
N MET A 42 -1.94 -1.19 -0.58
CA MET A 42 -2.55 -0.34 0.45
C MET A 42 -1.95 -0.60 1.84
N ILE A 43 -1.62 -1.85 2.17
CA ILE A 43 -0.96 -2.19 3.44
C ILE A 43 0.44 -1.53 3.50
N ARG A 44 1.23 -1.64 2.43
CA ARG A 44 2.55 -1.00 2.35
C ARG A 44 2.46 0.52 2.45
N LEU A 45 1.54 1.12 1.71
CA LEU A 45 1.32 2.57 1.72
C LEU A 45 0.89 3.06 3.10
N ASN A 46 -0.05 2.38 3.75
CA ASN A 46 -0.53 2.74 5.10
C ASN A 46 0.59 2.64 6.15
N ASN A 47 1.48 1.65 6.03
CA ASN A 47 2.65 1.55 6.89
C ASN A 47 3.55 2.79 6.72
N SER A 48 3.87 3.17 5.48
CA SER A 48 4.69 4.34 5.18
C SER A 48 4.03 5.66 5.62
N ILE A 49 2.73 5.83 5.42
CA ILE A 49 1.97 6.99 5.91
C ILE A 49 2.06 7.10 7.44
N SER A 50 1.93 5.98 8.15
CA SER A 50 2.00 5.95 9.62
C SER A 50 3.38 6.37 10.11
N VAL A 51 4.43 5.93 9.44
CA VAL A 51 5.82 6.33 9.73
C VAL A 51 6.03 7.82 9.51
N VAL A 52 5.65 8.34 8.33
CA VAL A 52 5.78 9.78 8.02
C VAL A 52 5.03 10.62 9.05
N ARG A 53 3.79 10.25 9.35
CA ARG A 53 2.98 10.95 10.35
C ARG A 53 3.67 11.01 11.71
N TYR A 54 4.24 9.90 12.16
CA TYR A 54 4.94 9.83 13.44
C TYR A 54 6.18 10.71 13.44
N LEU A 55 7.03 10.60 12.41
CA LEU A 55 8.26 11.38 12.31
C LEU A 55 7.98 12.88 12.23
N LEU A 56 6.99 13.30 11.44
CA LEU A 56 6.56 14.70 11.36
C LEU A 56 6.03 15.22 12.70
N HIS A 57 5.19 14.42 13.39
CA HIS A 57 4.63 14.80 14.69
C HIS A 57 5.71 14.96 15.77
N GLN A 58 6.75 14.13 15.73
CA GLN A 58 7.86 14.20 16.67
C GLN A 58 8.97 15.20 16.25
N GLY A 59 8.87 15.79 15.06
CA GLY A 59 9.92 16.66 14.51
C GLY A 59 11.24 15.93 14.23
N LEU A 60 11.16 14.61 13.93
CA LEU A 60 12.33 13.79 13.66
C LEU A 60 12.67 13.80 12.17
N ALA A 61 13.97 13.77 11.86
CA ALA A 61 14.44 13.62 10.49
C ALA A 61 14.09 12.22 9.94
N PHE A 62 13.78 12.13 8.64
CA PHE A 62 13.53 10.85 7.98
C PHE A 62 14.81 10.04 7.82
N ARG A 63 15.94 10.70 7.63
CA ARG A 63 17.26 10.08 7.51
C ARG A 63 17.96 9.99 8.88
N GLY A 64 18.84 8.99 9.02
CA GLY A 64 19.72 8.86 10.17
C GLY A 64 20.86 9.88 10.11
N HIS A 65 21.58 10.02 11.22
CA HIS A 65 22.72 10.93 11.33
C HIS A 65 23.97 10.41 10.59
N ASP A 66 24.06 9.11 10.36
CA ASP A 66 25.19 8.44 9.72
C ASP A 66 24.68 7.37 8.71
N GLU A 67 24.90 7.64 7.42
CA GLU A 67 24.51 6.75 6.32
C GLU A 67 25.66 5.76 5.92
N SER A 68 26.74 5.67 6.71
CA SER A 68 27.86 4.76 6.44
C SER A 68 27.40 3.29 6.43
N LYS A 69 28.14 2.44 5.70
CA LYS A 69 27.81 1.01 5.57
C LYS A 69 27.78 0.29 6.91
N ASP A 70 28.53 0.77 7.90
CA ASP A 70 28.67 0.16 9.22
C ASP A 70 27.75 0.77 10.28
N SER A 71 26.97 1.79 9.92
CA SER A 71 26.01 2.43 10.82
C SER A 71 24.88 1.47 11.18
N LYS A 72 24.59 1.36 12.48
CA LYS A 72 23.47 0.58 13.02
C LYS A 72 22.13 1.33 12.92
N ASN A 73 22.16 2.63 12.61
CA ASN A 73 20.98 3.50 12.52
C ASN A 73 21.07 4.35 11.24
N LYS A 74 20.81 3.69 10.11
CA LYS A 74 20.99 4.29 8.78
C LYS A 74 19.88 5.27 8.40
N GLU A 75 18.67 5.02 8.85
CA GLU A 75 17.49 5.74 8.34
C GLU A 75 16.33 5.59 9.34
N ASN A 76 15.97 6.66 10.02
CA ASN A 76 14.88 6.65 11.00
C ASN A 76 13.56 6.15 10.40
N PHE A 77 13.31 6.53 9.15
CA PHE A 77 12.12 6.10 8.43
C PHE A 77 12.09 4.59 8.25
N ARG A 78 13.17 4.00 7.79
CA ARG A 78 13.25 2.57 7.49
C ARG A 78 13.18 1.73 8.75
N GLU A 79 13.90 2.13 9.80
CA GLU A 79 13.88 1.43 11.10
C GLU A 79 12.47 1.44 11.71
N LEU A 80 11.79 2.60 11.67
CA LEU A 80 10.43 2.70 12.19
C LEU A 80 9.43 1.92 11.32
N ALA A 81 9.61 1.92 10.00
CA ALA A 81 8.77 1.11 9.08
C ALA A 81 8.89 -0.39 9.37
N HIS A 82 10.10 -0.87 9.65
CA HIS A 82 10.34 -2.25 10.06
C HIS A 82 9.69 -2.56 11.41
N LEU A 83 9.90 -1.71 12.41
CA LEU A 83 9.31 -1.89 13.73
C LEU A 83 7.78 -1.95 13.68
N LEU A 84 7.13 -1.08 12.93
CA LEU A 84 5.68 -1.11 12.77
C LEU A 84 5.20 -2.35 12.00
N ALA A 85 5.94 -2.77 10.99
CA ALA A 85 5.61 -3.98 10.24
C ALA A 85 5.69 -5.24 11.11
N GLU A 86 6.63 -5.31 12.05
CA GLU A 86 6.79 -6.44 12.97
C GLU A 86 5.63 -6.61 13.96
N GLN A 87 4.85 -5.55 14.21
CA GLN A 87 3.71 -5.61 15.14
C GLN A 87 2.53 -6.45 14.60
N ASN A 88 2.48 -6.70 13.30
CA ASN A 88 1.40 -7.45 12.67
C ASN A 88 1.98 -8.45 11.66
N GLU A 89 1.68 -9.73 11.85
CA GLU A 89 2.24 -10.81 11.02
C GLU A 89 1.90 -10.67 9.53
N ASN A 90 0.70 -10.20 9.19
CA ASN A 90 0.32 -9.95 7.80
C ASN A 90 1.12 -8.78 7.21
N THR A 91 1.27 -7.69 7.95
CA THR A 91 2.07 -6.52 7.53
C THR A 91 3.53 -6.90 7.39
N LYS A 92 4.08 -7.68 8.33
CA LYS A 92 5.44 -8.19 8.28
C LYS A 92 5.71 -8.99 7.02
N ARG A 93 4.83 -9.93 6.69
CA ARG A 93 4.93 -10.71 5.45
C ARG A 93 4.94 -9.80 4.23
N ILE A 94 3.99 -8.89 4.13
CA ILE A 94 3.79 -8.04 2.94
C ILE A 94 4.88 -6.97 2.80
N VAL A 95 5.34 -6.37 3.90
CA VAL A 95 6.31 -5.26 3.87
C VAL A 95 7.75 -5.77 3.85
N LEU A 96 8.06 -6.84 4.59
CA LEU A 96 9.45 -7.27 4.81
C LEU A 96 9.85 -8.51 4.01
N ILE A 97 8.94 -9.48 3.83
CA ILE A 97 9.29 -10.80 3.30
C ILE A 97 8.99 -10.89 1.80
N ASP A 98 7.76 -10.62 1.39
CA ASP A 98 7.27 -10.85 0.03
C ASP A 98 7.61 -9.71 -0.95
N THR A 99 8.30 -8.67 -0.47
CA THR A 99 8.45 -7.45 -1.26
C THR A 99 9.78 -7.44 -1.99
N GLN A 100 9.74 -7.37 -3.33
CA GLN A 100 10.89 -6.98 -4.12
C GLN A 100 11.36 -5.58 -3.69
N LYS A 101 12.68 -5.36 -3.62
CA LYS A 101 13.29 -4.12 -3.08
C LYS A 101 12.68 -2.82 -3.61
N ASN A 102 12.18 -2.81 -4.85
CA ASN A 102 11.58 -1.64 -5.49
C ASN A 102 10.12 -1.37 -5.08
N ASN A 103 9.49 -2.25 -4.32
CA ASN A 103 8.06 -2.15 -4.00
C ASN A 103 7.77 -1.96 -2.50
N GLN A 104 8.79 -1.67 -1.69
CA GLN A 104 8.66 -1.54 -0.23
C GLN A 104 8.01 -0.23 0.24
N MET A 105 7.73 0.71 -0.67
CA MET A 105 7.19 2.05 -0.35
C MET A 105 8.03 2.84 0.67
N VAL A 106 9.34 2.59 0.69
CA VAL A 106 10.29 3.25 1.59
C VAL A 106 11.27 4.17 0.86
N ALA A 107 11.12 4.32 -0.46
CA ALA A 107 11.99 5.18 -1.27
C ALA A 107 11.86 6.66 -0.85
N PRO A 108 12.94 7.45 -0.90
CA PRO A 108 12.93 8.86 -0.51
C PRO A 108 11.91 9.71 -1.27
N GLU A 109 11.60 9.37 -2.52
CA GLU A 109 10.59 10.02 -3.33
C GLU A 109 9.21 9.84 -2.71
N ILE A 110 8.87 8.61 -2.32
CA ILE A 110 7.57 8.28 -1.69
C ILE A 110 7.45 8.97 -0.31
N GLN A 111 8.54 9.00 0.47
CA GLN A 111 8.58 9.72 1.74
C GLN A 111 8.24 11.20 1.55
N ARG A 112 8.83 11.84 0.53
CA ARG A 112 8.59 13.24 0.18
C ARG A 112 7.16 13.46 -0.29
N ASP A 113 6.66 12.63 -1.20
CA ASP A 113 5.30 12.74 -1.73
C ASP A 113 4.25 12.63 -0.62
N ILE A 114 4.43 11.71 0.33
CA ILE A 114 3.55 11.59 1.51
C ILE A 114 3.67 12.84 2.39
N ALA A 115 4.87 13.36 2.64
CA ALA A 115 5.07 14.57 3.44
C ALA A 115 4.45 15.80 2.77
N GLU A 116 4.54 15.92 1.44
CA GLU A 116 3.88 16.97 0.66
C GLU A 116 2.35 16.89 0.77
N CYS A 117 1.77 15.69 0.71
CA CYS A 117 0.34 15.50 0.95
C CYS A 117 -0.08 15.99 2.34
N PHE A 118 0.68 15.71 3.39
CA PHE A 118 0.42 16.25 4.73
C PHE A 118 0.50 17.77 4.75
N ALA A 119 1.53 18.35 4.10
CA ALA A 119 1.69 19.81 4.01
C ALA A 119 0.52 20.49 3.29
N GLU A 120 0.03 19.90 2.20
CA GLU A 120 -1.15 20.42 1.47
C GLU A 120 -2.42 20.41 2.35
N VAL A 121 -2.68 19.32 3.06
CA VAL A 121 -3.83 19.24 3.99
C VAL A 121 -3.74 20.33 5.05
N ILE A 122 -2.55 20.55 5.63
CA ILE A 122 -2.33 21.59 6.64
C ILE A 122 -2.52 23.00 6.04
N LYS A 123 -2.02 23.27 4.85
CA LYS A 123 -2.22 24.55 4.15
C LYS A 123 -3.71 24.85 3.93
N VAL A 124 -4.47 23.88 3.43
CA VAL A 124 -5.91 24.02 3.23
C VAL A 124 -6.61 24.32 4.54
N PHE A 125 -6.26 23.62 5.62
CA PHE A 125 -6.83 23.87 6.94
C PHE A 125 -6.54 25.29 7.43
N PHE A 126 -5.30 25.77 7.32
CA PHE A 126 -4.93 27.14 7.71
C PHE A 126 -5.63 28.20 6.85
N CYS A 127 -5.73 28.01 5.54
CA CYS A 127 -6.45 28.92 4.67
C CYS A 127 -7.92 29.08 5.08
N HIS A 128 -8.61 27.97 5.36
CA HIS A 128 -9.98 27.99 5.87
C HIS A 128 -10.10 28.66 7.24
N PHE A 129 -9.18 28.36 8.15
CA PHE A 129 -9.17 28.93 9.50
C PHE A 129 -8.97 30.46 9.46
N PHE A 130 -8.00 30.96 8.69
CA PHE A 130 -7.78 32.41 8.57
C PHE A 130 -8.90 33.12 7.84
N SER A 131 -9.51 32.51 6.85
CA SER A 131 -10.70 33.05 6.17
C SER A 131 -11.88 33.20 7.14
N PHE A 132 -12.10 32.18 7.96
CA PHE A 132 -13.14 32.20 9.00
C PHE A 132 -12.86 33.26 10.07
N LEU A 133 -11.63 33.38 10.53
CA LEU A 133 -11.21 34.41 11.51
C LEU A 133 -11.40 35.81 10.96
N GLY A 134 -11.03 36.04 9.68
CA GLY A 134 -11.23 37.31 8.98
C GLY A 134 -12.72 37.68 8.88
N TYR A 135 -13.57 36.67 8.62
CA TYR A 135 -15.01 36.88 8.59
C TYR A 135 -15.58 37.32 9.97
N ILE A 136 -15.13 36.69 11.05
CA ILE A 136 -15.56 37.06 12.41
C ILE A 136 -15.11 38.47 12.77
N LEU A 137 -13.84 38.84 12.45
CA LEU A 137 -13.29 40.16 12.75
C LEU A 137 -14.00 41.29 11.96
N HIS A 138 -14.63 40.97 10.83
CA HIS A 138 -15.39 41.93 10.04
C HIS A 138 -16.84 42.11 10.53
N MET A 139 -17.33 41.20 11.40
CA MET A 139 -18.68 41.27 11.99
C MET A 139 -18.71 41.96 13.37
N VAL A 140 -17.57 42.26 13.95
CA VAL A 140 -17.42 42.99 15.23
C VAL A 140 -17.01 44.43 14.96
#